data_40fd05c48581aafa2bd798831503e314
#
_entry.id   40fd05c48581aafa2bd798831503e314
#
_cell.length_a   1.000
_cell.length_b   1.000
_cell.length_c   1.000
_cell.angle_alpha   90.00
_cell.angle_beta   90.00
_cell.angle_gamma   90.00
#
_symmetry.space_group_name_H-M   'P 1'
#
loop_
_entity.id
_entity.type
_entity.pdbx_description
1 polymer ?
#
loop_
_entity_poly.entity_id
_entity_poly.type
_entity_poly.pdbx_seq_one_letter_code
_entity_poly.pdbx_strand_id
1 'polypeptide(L)'
;MNSIELIKQLIGRLKKYSWLIAIIAAAFGGFFYYMAKQSVLMYTAKSTVFPLNGTADASPGSTISSLSGWGEGTKPSTGDPSIHIVELANSRRTREAVAMVRIPSLNNKSVSELLIEENNKYTGFMQNTRIDPPKDSLSKINIASSLLKGAFSAKINKTGILELYVINSSPELVREVSYIYIDKLSEFYIDLKKKKAQIDFEFAVKKADSLFLVLNQLDKR
;
A
#
# COMPACT_ATOMS: atom_id res chain seq x y z
N MET A 1 -17.02 12.31 58.71
CA MET A 1 -15.57 12.10 58.61
C MET A 1 -15.01 13.29 57.84
N ASN A 2 -14.17 14.11 58.46
CA ASN A 2 -13.72 15.36 57.87
C ASN A 2 -12.72 15.06 56.76
N SER A 3 -12.91 15.65 55.59
CA SER A 3 -12.04 15.46 54.38
C SER A 3 -10.56 15.70 54.70
N ILE A 4 -10.27 16.57 55.67
CA ILE A 4 -8.92 16.91 56.14
C ILE A 4 -8.26 15.73 56.88
N GLU A 5 -9.01 14.96 57.67
CA GLU A 5 -8.49 13.80 58.40
C GLU A 5 -8.17 12.64 57.44
N LEU A 6 -8.99 12.45 56.42
CA LEU A 6 -8.74 11.48 55.34
C LEU A 6 -7.43 11.78 54.61
N ILE A 7 -7.21 13.05 54.23
CA ILE A 7 -5.99 13.50 53.57
C ILE A 7 -4.77 13.26 54.43
N LYS A 8 -4.85 13.58 55.75
CA LYS A 8 -3.74 13.40 56.70
C LYS A 8 -3.38 11.92 56.91
N GLN A 9 -4.39 11.04 56.98
CA GLN A 9 -4.19 9.58 57.02
C GLN A 9 -3.58 9.04 55.73
N LEU A 10 -4.02 9.54 54.58
CA LEU A 10 -3.47 9.14 53.25
C LEU A 10 -1.98 9.53 53.14
N ILE A 11 -1.63 10.77 53.51
CA ILE A 11 -0.24 11.27 53.51
C ILE A 11 0.63 10.44 54.46
N GLY A 12 0.11 10.12 55.67
CA GLY A 12 0.83 9.28 56.65
C GLY A 12 1.12 7.88 56.11
N ARG A 13 0.16 7.26 55.45
CA ARG A 13 0.35 5.95 54.80
C ARG A 13 1.30 6.02 53.57
N LEU A 14 1.20 7.07 52.75
CA LEU A 14 2.10 7.30 51.62
C LEU A 14 3.56 7.44 52.11
N LYS A 15 3.79 8.18 53.21
CA LYS A 15 5.13 8.35 53.80
C LYS A 15 5.68 7.04 54.37
N LYS A 16 4.83 6.20 54.95
CA LYS A 16 5.21 4.89 55.51
C LYS A 16 5.64 3.91 54.38
N TYR A 17 4.96 3.96 53.24
CA TYR A 17 5.24 3.06 52.11
C TYR A 17 6.06 3.72 51.02
N SER A 18 6.61 4.93 51.26
CA SER A 18 7.37 5.69 50.24
C SER A 18 8.55 4.90 49.67
N TRP A 19 9.23 4.09 50.47
CA TRP A 19 10.34 3.27 50.02
C TRP A 19 9.89 2.15 49.07
N LEU A 20 8.77 1.52 49.36
CA LEU A 20 8.19 0.48 48.53
C LEU A 20 7.71 1.08 47.18
N ILE A 21 7.09 2.28 47.23
CA ILE A 21 6.70 3.02 46.00
C ILE A 21 7.93 3.40 45.19
N ALA A 22 9.02 3.83 45.81
CA ALA A 22 10.27 4.17 45.14
C ALA A 22 10.89 2.95 44.44
N ILE A 23 10.89 1.78 45.08
CA ILE A 23 11.40 0.54 44.48
C ILE A 23 10.55 0.14 43.25
N ILE A 24 9.23 0.17 43.40
CA ILE A 24 8.32 -0.15 42.28
C ILE A 24 8.53 0.83 41.14
N ALA A 25 8.58 2.13 41.44
CA ALA A 25 8.82 3.15 40.42
C ALA A 25 10.17 2.97 39.69
N ALA A 26 11.24 2.65 40.47
CA ALA A 26 12.54 2.37 39.88
C ALA A 26 12.54 1.11 39.00
N ALA A 27 11.85 0.04 39.42
CA ALA A 27 11.72 -1.19 38.64
C ALA A 27 10.97 -0.96 37.32
N PHE A 28 9.82 -0.29 37.40
CA PHE A 28 9.06 0.07 36.17
C PHE A 28 9.84 1.07 35.31
N GLY A 29 10.43 2.09 35.88
CA GLY A 29 11.25 3.05 35.14
C GLY A 29 12.43 2.39 34.40
N GLY A 30 13.14 1.50 35.10
CA GLY A 30 14.24 0.71 34.51
C GLY A 30 13.74 -0.22 33.40
N PHE A 31 12.62 -0.87 33.60
CA PHE A 31 12.01 -1.75 32.59
C PHE A 31 11.59 -0.97 31.33
N PHE A 32 10.88 0.16 31.50
CA PHE A 32 10.47 0.99 30.37
C PHE A 32 11.66 1.66 29.67
N TYR A 33 12.68 2.08 30.42
CA TYR A 33 13.91 2.60 29.85
C TYR A 33 14.63 1.54 28.98
N TYR A 34 14.72 0.32 29.47
CA TYR A 34 15.30 -0.80 28.73
C TYR A 34 14.50 -1.09 27.45
N MET A 35 13.16 -1.14 27.52
CA MET A 35 12.31 -1.30 26.35
C MET A 35 12.45 -0.15 25.35
N ALA A 36 12.49 1.10 25.84
CA ALA A 36 12.64 2.27 24.97
C ALA A 36 13.99 2.27 24.23
N LYS A 37 15.06 1.82 24.90
CA LYS A 37 16.39 1.70 24.27
C LYS A 37 16.43 0.65 23.15
N GLN A 38 15.58 -0.36 23.22
CA GLN A 38 15.50 -1.41 22.19
C GLN A 38 14.49 -1.08 21.07
N SER A 39 13.73 0.02 21.20
CA SER A 39 12.78 0.39 20.16
C SER A 39 13.50 0.77 18.86
N VAL A 40 13.04 0.19 17.76
CA VAL A 40 13.57 0.46 16.42
C VAL A 40 12.92 1.72 15.87
N LEU A 41 13.75 2.66 15.40
CA LEU A 41 13.26 3.84 14.68
C LEU A 41 12.70 3.42 13.33
N MET A 42 11.44 3.77 13.07
CA MET A 42 10.78 3.50 11.81
C MET A 42 10.66 4.80 11.00
N TYR A 43 11.12 4.74 9.76
CA TYR A 43 11.00 5.83 8.79
C TYR A 43 9.84 5.57 7.86
N THR A 44 9.12 6.64 7.52
CA THR A 44 7.97 6.57 6.61
C THR A 44 8.23 7.48 5.42
N ALA A 45 8.28 6.94 4.22
CA ALA A 45 8.17 7.73 3.00
C ALA A 45 6.71 7.85 2.60
N LYS A 46 6.28 9.08 2.35
CA LYS A 46 4.98 9.38 1.75
C LYS A 46 5.20 9.89 0.34
N SER A 47 4.64 9.20 -0.63
CA SER A 47 4.62 9.60 -2.03
C SER A 47 3.19 9.89 -2.46
N THR A 48 3.01 10.94 -3.26
CA THR A 48 1.71 11.32 -3.81
C THR A 48 1.74 11.18 -5.33
N VAL A 49 0.78 10.44 -5.88
CA VAL A 49 0.63 10.25 -7.31
C VAL A 49 -0.71 10.81 -7.73
N PHE A 50 -0.68 11.73 -8.68
CA PHE A 50 -1.89 12.22 -9.31
C PHE A 50 -2.28 11.23 -10.41
N PRO A 51 -3.34 10.42 -10.25
CA PRO A 51 -3.85 9.67 -11.37
C PRO A 51 -4.31 10.73 -12.39
N LEU A 52 -3.67 10.73 -13.55
CA LEU A 52 -4.18 11.46 -14.69
C LEU A 52 -5.49 10.76 -15.10
N ASN A 53 -6.54 11.04 -14.37
CA ASN A 53 -7.88 10.86 -14.89
C ASN A 53 -7.95 11.86 -16.04
N GLY A 54 -7.45 11.44 -17.20
CA GLY A 54 -7.80 12.15 -18.41
C GLY A 54 -9.31 12.32 -18.32
N THR A 55 -9.79 13.52 -18.49
CA THR A 55 -11.17 13.86 -18.79
C THR A 55 -11.64 13.20 -20.09
N ALA A 56 -10.98 12.15 -20.48
CA ALA A 56 -11.30 11.17 -21.51
C ALA A 56 -12.41 10.18 -21.08
N ASP A 57 -13.23 10.52 -20.10
CA ASP A 57 -14.60 10.04 -20.07
C ASP A 57 -15.47 10.72 -21.15
N ALA A 58 -14.91 11.65 -21.88
CA ALA A 58 -15.30 11.90 -23.26
C ALA A 58 -14.68 10.84 -24.18
N SER A 59 -14.88 9.57 -23.89
CA SER A 59 -14.80 8.52 -24.88
C SER A 59 -15.72 8.95 -26.03
N PRO A 60 -15.25 8.94 -27.31
CA PRO A 60 -16.12 9.24 -28.46
C PRO A 60 -17.41 8.43 -28.44
N GLY A 61 -17.43 7.30 -27.76
CA GLY A 61 -18.62 6.49 -27.51
C GLY A 61 -19.59 7.06 -26.47
N SER A 62 -19.15 7.84 -25.51
CA SER A 62 -20.07 8.45 -24.51
C SER A 62 -20.79 9.66 -25.09
N THR A 63 -20.17 10.41 -25.98
CA THR A 63 -20.82 11.48 -26.74
C THR A 63 -21.80 10.94 -27.77
N ILE A 64 -21.51 9.80 -28.39
CA ILE A 64 -22.43 9.14 -29.35
C ILE A 64 -23.64 8.54 -28.62
N SER A 65 -23.46 7.95 -27.44
CA SER A 65 -24.58 7.40 -26.66
C SER A 65 -25.49 8.48 -26.07
N SER A 66 -24.95 9.66 -25.74
CA SER A 66 -25.76 10.79 -25.29
C SER A 66 -26.50 11.49 -26.46
N LEU A 67 -25.97 11.41 -27.68
CA LEU A 67 -26.65 11.98 -28.87
C LEU A 67 -27.71 11.06 -29.45
N SER A 68 -27.61 9.75 -29.26
CA SER A 68 -28.53 8.78 -29.88
C SER A 68 -29.82 8.52 -29.12
N GLY A 69 -30.00 9.06 -27.91
CA GLY A 69 -31.24 8.93 -27.12
C GLY A 69 -31.70 7.49 -26.87
N TRP A 70 -30.91 6.50 -27.25
CA TRP A 70 -31.18 5.06 -27.16
C TRP A 70 -30.30 4.44 -26.07
N GLY A 71 -30.61 4.72 -24.83
CA GLY A 71 -29.77 4.26 -23.76
C GLY A 71 -30.43 4.12 -22.42
N GLU A 72 -31.61 3.57 -22.38
CA GLU A 72 -32.09 2.86 -21.20
C GLU A 72 -31.52 1.45 -21.26
N GLY A 73 -30.35 1.27 -20.72
CA GLY A 73 -29.77 -0.04 -20.69
C GLY A 73 -28.32 -0.04 -20.27
N THR A 74 -28.09 -0.44 -19.03
CA THR A 74 -26.79 -0.67 -18.42
C THR A 74 -25.98 0.62 -18.19
N LYS A 75 -26.18 1.21 -17.01
CA LYS A 75 -25.11 1.99 -16.37
C LYS A 75 -23.83 1.17 -16.55
N PRO A 76 -22.80 1.66 -17.28
CA PRO A 76 -21.50 1.04 -17.14
C PRO A 76 -21.23 1.08 -15.65
N SER A 77 -20.91 -0.06 -15.06
CA SER A 77 -20.50 -0.11 -13.68
C SER A 77 -19.29 0.82 -13.59
N THR A 78 -19.55 2.04 -13.21
CA THR A 78 -18.54 3.03 -12.88
C THR A 78 -17.90 2.59 -11.57
N GLY A 79 -17.18 1.45 -11.64
CA GLY A 79 -16.15 1.16 -10.68
C GLY A 79 -15.16 2.30 -10.82
N ASP A 80 -15.17 3.17 -9.84
CA ASP A 80 -14.30 4.34 -9.78
C ASP A 80 -12.87 3.89 -10.17
N PRO A 81 -12.28 4.40 -11.27
CA PRO A 81 -10.94 4.00 -11.69
C PRO A 81 -9.89 4.17 -10.59
N SER A 82 -10.21 5.00 -9.61
CA SER A 82 -9.41 5.19 -8.41
C SER A 82 -9.37 3.95 -7.49
N ILE A 83 -10.45 3.17 -7.42
CA ILE A 83 -10.50 1.94 -6.61
C ILE A 83 -9.54 0.89 -7.18
N HIS A 84 -9.51 0.75 -8.50
CA HIS A 84 -8.62 -0.20 -9.15
C HIS A 84 -7.14 0.09 -8.96
N ILE A 85 -6.73 1.37 -8.90
CA ILE A 85 -5.32 1.72 -8.69
C ILE A 85 -4.85 1.40 -7.25
N VAL A 86 -5.70 1.55 -6.25
CA VAL A 86 -5.40 1.17 -4.86
C VAL A 86 -5.29 -0.35 -4.74
N GLU A 87 -6.21 -1.08 -5.33
CA GLU A 87 -6.17 -2.54 -5.36
C GLU A 87 -4.93 -3.05 -6.09
N LEU A 88 -4.60 -2.43 -7.24
CA LEU A 88 -3.39 -2.74 -7.98
C LEU A 88 -2.13 -2.49 -7.16
N ALA A 89 -2.06 -1.33 -6.46
CA ALA A 89 -0.94 -0.98 -5.60
C ALA A 89 -0.77 -1.99 -4.45
N ASN A 90 -1.87 -2.42 -3.84
CA ASN A 90 -1.86 -3.41 -2.75
C ASN A 90 -1.80 -4.86 -3.24
N SER A 91 -1.80 -5.10 -4.55
CA SER A 91 -1.81 -6.45 -5.10
C SER A 91 -0.52 -7.22 -4.80
N ARG A 92 -0.62 -8.53 -4.73
CA ARG A 92 0.53 -9.42 -4.59
C ARG A 92 1.49 -9.27 -5.77
N ARG A 93 0.95 -9.14 -6.99
CA ARG A 93 1.73 -8.98 -8.23
C ARG A 93 2.65 -7.76 -8.17
N THR A 94 2.14 -6.61 -7.69
CA THR A 94 2.94 -5.39 -7.55
C THR A 94 4.04 -5.58 -6.51
N ARG A 95 3.73 -6.18 -5.35
CA ARG A 95 4.72 -6.44 -4.31
C ARG A 95 5.82 -7.40 -4.77
N GLU A 96 5.48 -8.46 -5.48
CA GLU A 96 6.45 -9.41 -6.05
C GLU A 96 7.33 -8.73 -7.10
N ALA A 97 6.75 -7.92 -7.99
CA ALA A 97 7.50 -7.17 -8.98
C ALA A 97 8.50 -6.19 -8.34
N VAL A 98 8.09 -5.48 -7.27
CA VAL A 98 8.97 -4.61 -6.49
C VAL A 98 10.08 -5.42 -5.81
N ALA A 99 9.75 -6.56 -5.22
CA ALA A 99 10.72 -7.42 -4.51
C ALA A 99 11.82 -7.99 -5.43
N MET A 100 11.54 -8.12 -6.73
CA MET A 100 12.50 -8.61 -7.73
C MET A 100 13.52 -7.56 -8.17
N VAL A 101 13.21 -6.27 -8.02
CA VAL A 101 14.09 -5.20 -8.51
C VAL A 101 15.39 -5.18 -7.72
N ARG A 102 16.50 -4.95 -8.42
CA ARG A 102 17.82 -4.75 -7.82
C ARG A 102 18.11 -3.26 -7.68
N ILE A 103 18.67 -2.87 -6.55
CA ILE A 103 18.98 -1.48 -6.23
C ILE A 103 20.49 -1.27 -6.40
N PRO A 104 20.94 -0.55 -7.44
CA PRO A 104 22.36 -0.31 -7.67
C PRO A 104 23.03 0.45 -6.52
N SER A 105 22.32 1.41 -5.91
CA SER A 105 22.82 2.22 -4.79
C SER A 105 23.06 1.40 -3.51
N LEU A 106 22.45 0.21 -3.37
CA LEU A 106 22.57 -0.67 -2.22
C LEU A 106 23.27 -1.99 -2.60
N ASN A 107 24.50 -1.90 -3.09
CA ASN A 107 25.35 -3.04 -3.47
C ASN A 107 24.73 -3.97 -4.52
N ASN A 108 23.86 -3.45 -5.39
CA ASN A 108 23.16 -4.22 -6.43
C ASN A 108 22.36 -5.43 -5.90
N LYS A 109 21.96 -5.38 -4.61
CA LYS A 109 21.12 -6.38 -3.99
C LYS A 109 19.67 -6.21 -4.42
N SER A 110 18.92 -7.30 -4.42
CA SER A 110 17.46 -7.24 -4.66
C SER A 110 16.73 -6.66 -3.44
N VAL A 111 15.60 -6.01 -3.69
CA VAL A 111 14.73 -5.52 -2.61
C VAL A 111 14.35 -6.66 -1.65
N SER A 112 14.15 -7.87 -2.17
CA SER A 112 13.87 -9.06 -1.35
C SER A 112 15.00 -9.38 -0.38
N GLU A 113 16.25 -9.33 -0.82
CA GLU A 113 17.41 -9.57 0.03
C GLU A 113 17.58 -8.49 1.10
N LEU A 114 17.43 -7.24 0.70
CA LEU A 114 17.55 -6.10 1.62
C LEU A 114 16.46 -6.10 2.71
N LEU A 115 15.22 -6.44 2.35
CA LEU A 115 14.13 -6.55 3.32
C LEU A 115 14.35 -7.66 4.34
N ILE A 116 14.85 -8.82 3.90
CA ILE A 116 15.15 -9.95 4.79
C ILE A 116 16.34 -9.59 5.71
N GLU A 117 17.39 -8.96 5.16
CA GLU A 117 18.53 -8.50 5.96
C GLU A 117 18.10 -7.47 7.01
N GLU A 118 17.28 -6.50 6.61
CA GLU A 118 16.79 -5.46 7.51
C GLU A 118 15.88 -6.04 8.59
N ASN A 119 14.98 -6.97 8.23
CA ASN A 119 14.17 -7.68 9.22
C ASN A 119 15.04 -8.43 10.23
N ASN A 120 16.14 -9.03 9.79
CA ASN A 120 17.01 -9.84 10.66
C ASN A 120 17.95 -9.02 11.55
N LYS A 121 18.18 -7.72 11.24
CA LYS A 121 18.94 -6.83 12.13
C LYS A 121 18.23 -6.58 13.47
N TYR A 122 16.91 -6.60 13.45
CA TYR A 122 16.06 -6.26 14.59
C TYR A 122 15.26 -7.47 15.06
N THR A 123 15.97 -8.54 15.40
CA THR A 123 15.35 -9.74 15.97
C THR A 123 15.51 -9.74 17.49
N GLY A 124 14.42 -10.01 18.24
CA GLY A 124 14.44 -10.05 19.68
C GLY A 124 13.10 -10.51 20.27
N PHE A 125 13.02 -10.54 21.61
CA PHE A 125 11.84 -11.07 22.33
C PHE A 125 10.52 -10.38 21.99
N MET A 126 10.56 -9.08 21.63
CA MET A 126 9.39 -8.28 21.21
C MET A 126 9.54 -7.71 19.78
N GLN A 127 10.45 -8.25 19.01
CA GLN A 127 10.81 -7.77 17.70
C GLN A 127 10.54 -8.84 16.65
N ASN A 128 10.92 -8.57 15.42
CA ASN A 128 10.71 -9.46 14.29
C ASN A 128 11.30 -10.86 14.52
N THR A 129 10.59 -11.87 14.05
CA THR A 129 11.13 -13.23 14.00
C THR A 129 12.24 -13.31 12.96
N ARG A 130 13.36 -13.94 13.31
CA ARG A 130 14.45 -14.18 12.38
C ARG A 130 13.97 -15.03 11.20
N ILE A 131 14.30 -14.59 10.00
CA ILE A 131 14.00 -15.27 8.76
C ILE A 131 15.29 -15.79 8.19
N ASP A 132 15.46 -17.12 8.12
CA ASP A 132 16.59 -17.71 7.42
C ASP A 132 16.42 -17.48 5.91
N PRO A 133 17.42 -16.85 5.24
CA PRO A 133 17.29 -16.52 3.82
C PRO A 133 17.23 -17.82 3.00
N PRO A 134 16.12 -18.08 2.32
CA PRO A 134 16.01 -19.30 1.50
C PRO A 134 16.99 -19.24 0.33
N LYS A 135 17.45 -20.41 -0.11
CA LYS A 135 18.33 -20.51 -1.27
C LYS A 135 17.60 -20.20 -2.58
N ASP A 136 16.31 -20.51 -2.61
CA ASP A 136 15.47 -20.32 -3.79
C ASP A 136 15.01 -18.85 -3.93
N SER A 137 15.14 -18.31 -5.13
CA SER A 137 14.77 -16.93 -5.47
C SER A 137 13.27 -16.68 -5.32
N LEU A 138 12.42 -17.64 -5.70
CA LEU A 138 10.97 -17.51 -5.57
C LEU A 138 10.54 -17.43 -4.10
N SER A 139 11.15 -18.23 -3.26
CA SER A 139 10.90 -18.21 -1.81
C SER A 139 11.31 -16.86 -1.19
N LYS A 140 12.44 -16.29 -1.61
CA LYS A 140 12.86 -14.94 -1.18
C LYS A 140 11.82 -13.88 -1.55
N ILE A 141 11.31 -13.92 -2.78
CA ILE A 141 10.30 -12.99 -3.28
C ILE A 141 8.99 -13.12 -2.51
N ASN A 142 8.54 -14.34 -2.23
CA ASN A 142 7.33 -14.59 -1.45
C ASN A 142 7.44 -14.03 -0.03
N ILE A 143 8.55 -14.25 0.65
CA ILE A 143 8.82 -13.71 1.99
C ILE A 143 8.83 -12.17 1.92
N ALA A 144 9.57 -11.58 0.97
CA ALA A 144 9.63 -10.15 0.79
C ALA A 144 8.25 -9.53 0.48
N SER A 145 7.45 -10.19 -0.35
CA SER A 145 6.07 -9.78 -0.63
C SER A 145 5.19 -9.77 0.63
N SER A 146 5.42 -10.71 1.55
CA SER A 146 4.75 -10.73 2.86
C SER A 146 5.22 -9.59 3.76
N LEU A 147 6.53 -9.32 3.82
CA LEU A 147 7.08 -8.19 4.56
C LEU A 147 6.57 -6.85 4.02
N LEU A 148 6.54 -6.69 2.70
CA LEU A 148 6.00 -5.51 2.04
C LEU A 148 4.51 -5.32 2.33
N LYS A 149 3.73 -6.39 2.52
CA LYS A 149 2.31 -6.27 2.90
C LYS A 149 2.11 -5.52 4.22
N GLY A 150 3.02 -5.67 5.17
CA GLY A 150 2.99 -4.94 6.44
C GLY A 150 3.65 -3.55 6.38
N ALA A 151 4.60 -3.37 5.47
CA ALA A 151 5.41 -2.16 5.35
C ALA A 151 4.89 -1.15 4.31
N PHE A 152 3.91 -1.54 3.49
CA PHE A 152 3.35 -0.72 2.43
C PHE A 152 1.85 -0.53 2.60
N SER A 153 1.37 0.68 2.34
CA SER A 153 -0.05 0.96 2.21
C SER A 153 -0.32 2.02 1.14
N ALA A 154 -1.41 1.83 0.41
CA ALA A 154 -1.90 2.77 -0.57
C ALA A 154 -3.33 3.19 -0.22
N LYS A 155 -3.62 4.47 -0.31
CA LYS A 155 -4.97 5.01 -0.11
C LYS A 155 -5.22 6.22 -0.99
N ILE A 156 -6.47 6.49 -1.29
CA ILE A 156 -6.88 7.72 -1.96
C ILE A 156 -7.38 8.69 -0.90
N ASN A 157 -6.88 9.91 -0.96
CA ASN A 157 -7.36 10.97 -0.11
C ASN A 157 -8.71 11.53 -0.62
N LYS A 158 -9.32 12.44 0.15
CA LYS A 158 -10.60 13.07 -0.21
C LYS A 158 -10.56 13.89 -1.50
N THR A 159 -9.37 14.27 -1.96
CA THR A 159 -9.16 15.04 -3.19
C THR A 159 -8.87 14.15 -4.41
N GLY A 160 -8.97 12.82 -4.28
CA GLY A 160 -8.73 11.89 -5.38
C GLY A 160 -7.24 11.60 -5.65
N ILE A 161 -6.33 12.09 -4.81
CA ILE A 161 -4.89 11.86 -4.94
C ILE A 161 -4.53 10.52 -4.31
N LEU A 162 -3.78 9.70 -5.03
CA LEU A 162 -3.22 8.46 -4.51
C LEU A 162 -2.03 8.76 -3.60
N GLU A 163 -2.11 8.34 -2.37
CA GLU A 163 -1.05 8.40 -1.37
C GLU A 163 -0.48 7.01 -1.14
N LEU A 164 0.84 6.87 -1.31
CA LEU A 164 1.60 5.66 -1.06
C LEU A 164 2.46 5.87 0.18
N TYR A 165 2.44 4.92 1.08
CA TYR A 165 3.23 4.93 2.30
C TYR A 165 4.12 3.70 2.33
N VAL A 166 5.41 3.90 2.53
CA VAL A 166 6.41 2.84 2.74
C VAL A 166 7.04 3.06 4.09
N ILE A 167 7.07 2.03 4.93
CA ILE A 167 7.59 2.09 6.29
C ILE A 167 8.69 1.04 6.44
N ASN A 168 9.86 1.46 6.90
CA ASN A 168 10.96 0.56 7.23
C ASN A 168 11.94 1.22 8.23
N SER A 169 12.85 0.46 8.79
CA SER A 169 13.90 0.93 9.69
C SER A 169 15.08 1.61 8.97
N SER A 170 15.30 1.34 7.69
CA SER A 170 16.35 1.96 6.88
C SER A 170 15.78 3.09 6.02
N PRO A 171 16.21 4.36 6.21
CA PRO A 171 15.74 5.50 5.42
C PRO A 171 16.08 5.40 3.94
N GLU A 172 17.26 4.83 3.62
CA GLU A 172 17.70 4.63 2.24
C GLU A 172 16.82 3.62 1.51
N LEU A 173 16.53 2.49 2.19
CA LEU A 173 15.65 1.46 1.65
C LEU A 173 14.23 1.97 1.44
N VAL A 174 13.70 2.75 2.39
CA VAL A 174 12.37 3.37 2.30
C VAL A 174 12.27 4.26 1.07
N ARG A 175 13.29 5.08 0.82
CA ARG A 175 13.34 5.99 -0.34
C ARG A 175 13.34 5.21 -1.65
N GLU A 176 14.29 4.29 -1.81
CA GLU A 176 14.43 3.51 -3.04
C GLU A 176 13.20 2.64 -3.34
N VAL A 177 12.69 1.94 -2.33
CA VAL A 177 11.48 1.12 -2.47
C VAL A 177 10.28 1.96 -2.85
N SER A 178 10.16 3.18 -2.32
CA SER A 178 9.08 4.10 -2.67
C SER A 178 9.11 4.48 -4.17
N TYR A 179 10.27 4.79 -4.73
CA TYR A 179 10.42 5.07 -6.17
C TYR A 179 10.12 3.85 -7.03
N ILE A 180 10.67 2.69 -6.66
CA ILE A 180 10.42 1.43 -7.37
C ILE A 180 8.93 1.09 -7.37
N TYR A 181 8.23 1.36 -6.26
CA TYR A 181 6.79 1.14 -6.17
C TYR A 181 6.01 2.01 -7.15
N ILE A 182 6.36 3.30 -7.26
CA ILE A 182 5.73 4.23 -8.20
C ILE A 182 5.96 3.76 -9.63
N ASP A 183 7.18 3.39 -9.97
CA ASP A 183 7.55 2.91 -11.31
C ASP A 183 6.75 1.66 -11.69
N LYS A 184 6.76 0.65 -10.83
CA LYS A 184 6.05 -0.62 -11.08
C LYS A 184 4.54 -0.45 -11.12
N LEU A 185 4.00 0.40 -10.26
CA LEU A 185 2.57 0.73 -10.27
C LEU A 185 2.18 1.44 -11.57
N SER A 186 2.99 2.40 -12.01
CA SER A 186 2.77 3.14 -13.26
C SER A 186 2.83 2.22 -14.47
N GLU A 187 3.83 1.33 -14.54
CA GLU A 187 3.97 0.32 -15.59
C GLU A 187 2.73 -0.57 -15.67
N PHE A 188 2.28 -1.13 -14.55
CA PHE A 188 1.10 -1.99 -14.51
C PHE A 188 -0.19 -1.24 -14.83
N TYR A 189 -0.33 -0.01 -14.37
CA TYR A 189 -1.51 0.81 -14.66
C TYR A 189 -1.61 1.13 -16.16
N ILE A 190 -0.50 1.50 -16.79
CA ILE A 190 -0.44 1.78 -18.23
C ILE A 190 -0.76 0.50 -19.02
N ASP A 191 -0.20 -0.65 -18.65
CA ASP A 191 -0.48 -1.94 -19.30
C ASP A 191 -1.96 -2.32 -19.22
N LEU A 192 -2.57 -2.16 -18.04
CA LEU A 192 -4.01 -2.40 -17.87
C LEU A 192 -4.88 -1.47 -18.72
N LYS A 193 -4.53 -0.19 -18.78
CA LYS A 193 -5.26 0.80 -19.59
C LYS A 193 -5.14 0.47 -21.08
N LYS A 194 -3.95 0.10 -21.55
CA LYS A 194 -3.73 -0.32 -22.94
C LYS A 194 -4.55 -1.55 -23.29
N LYS A 195 -4.54 -2.59 -22.43
CA LYS A 195 -5.33 -3.81 -22.67
C LYS A 195 -6.82 -3.52 -22.69
N LYS A 196 -7.31 -2.68 -21.76
CA LYS A 196 -8.72 -2.29 -21.78
C LYS A 196 -9.08 -1.55 -23.07
N ALA A 197 -8.29 -0.56 -23.47
CA ALA A 197 -8.52 0.18 -24.71
C ALA A 197 -8.51 -0.72 -25.95
N GLN A 198 -7.64 -1.72 -25.98
CA GLN A 198 -7.60 -2.71 -27.07
C GLN A 198 -8.88 -3.56 -27.11
N ILE A 199 -9.33 -4.07 -25.97
CA ILE A 199 -10.58 -4.85 -25.88
C ILE A 199 -11.78 -4.00 -26.31
N ASP A 200 -11.87 -2.76 -25.84
CA ASP A 200 -12.94 -1.82 -26.18
C ASP A 200 -12.94 -1.51 -27.69
N PHE A 201 -11.75 -1.33 -28.28
CA PHE A 201 -11.59 -1.12 -29.72
C PHE A 201 -12.04 -2.35 -30.52
N GLU A 202 -11.57 -3.54 -30.16
CA GLU A 202 -11.97 -4.80 -30.84
C GLU A 202 -13.49 -5.03 -30.75
N PHE A 203 -14.08 -4.72 -29.59
CA PHE A 203 -15.53 -4.78 -29.43
C PHE A 203 -16.26 -3.79 -30.35
N ALA A 204 -15.77 -2.54 -30.43
CA ALA A 204 -16.35 -1.51 -31.29
C ALA A 204 -16.27 -1.91 -32.78
N VAL A 205 -15.14 -2.47 -33.25
CA VAL A 205 -14.97 -2.97 -34.61
C VAL A 205 -15.96 -4.10 -34.91
N LYS A 206 -16.03 -5.12 -34.02
CA LYS A 206 -16.98 -6.23 -34.23
C LYS A 206 -18.44 -5.76 -34.27
N LYS A 207 -18.79 -4.77 -33.45
CA LYS A 207 -20.13 -4.19 -33.46
C LYS A 207 -20.41 -3.43 -34.74
N ALA A 208 -19.45 -2.66 -35.25
CA ALA A 208 -19.57 -1.97 -36.56
C ALA A 208 -19.74 -2.95 -37.69
N ASP A 209 -18.93 -4.02 -37.76
CA ASP A 209 -19.03 -5.06 -38.76
C ASP A 209 -20.41 -5.77 -38.73
N SER A 210 -20.88 -6.09 -37.53
CA SER A 210 -22.22 -6.67 -37.33
C SER A 210 -23.34 -5.77 -37.85
N LEU A 211 -23.29 -4.48 -37.57
CA LEU A 211 -24.27 -3.51 -38.05
C LEU A 211 -24.20 -3.37 -39.59
N PHE A 212 -23.01 -3.39 -40.15
CA PHE A 212 -22.81 -3.33 -41.61
C PHE A 212 -23.41 -4.55 -42.34
N LEU A 213 -23.27 -5.74 -41.74
CA LEU A 213 -23.92 -6.95 -42.26
C LEU A 213 -25.44 -6.86 -42.22
N VAL A 214 -26.01 -6.35 -41.13
CA VAL A 214 -27.47 -6.16 -41.01
C VAL A 214 -27.99 -5.15 -42.02
N LEU A 215 -27.29 -4.02 -42.20
CA LEU A 215 -27.63 -3.02 -43.21
C LEU A 215 -27.63 -3.61 -44.63
N ASN A 216 -26.58 -4.35 -44.98
CA ASN A 216 -26.49 -5.02 -46.30
C ASN A 216 -27.58 -6.10 -46.53
N GLN A 217 -28.11 -6.70 -45.48
CA GLN A 217 -29.23 -7.63 -45.59
C GLN A 217 -30.57 -6.91 -45.78
N LEU A 218 -30.73 -5.73 -45.20
CA LEU A 218 -31.95 -4.91 -45.35
C LEU A 218 -32.02 -4.26 -46.73
N ASP A 219 -30.88 -3.84 -47.30
CA ASP A 219 -30.78 -3.21 -48.62
C ASP A 219 -31.07 -4.20 -49.79
N LYS A 220 -30.92 -5.52 -49.51
CA LYS A 220 -31.21 -6.59 -50.49
C LYS A 220 -32.67 -7.07 -50.48
N ARG A 221 -33.52 -6.50 -49.64
CA ARG A 221 -34.98 -6.78 -49.60
C ARG A 221 -35.77 -5.69 -50.28
#